data_4c83e6294be6da1150bc2eff70fc0591
#
_entry.id   4c83e6294be6da1150bc2eff70fc0591
#
_cell.length_a   1.000
_cell.length_b   1.000
_cell.length_c   1.000
_cell.angle_alpha   90.00
_cell.angle_beta   90.00
_cell.angle_gamma   90.00
#
_symmetry.space_group_name_H-M   'P 1'
#
loop_
_entity.id
_entity.type
_entity.pdbx_description
1 polymer ?
#
loop_
_entity_poly.entity_id
_entity_poly.type
_entity_poly.pdbx_seq_one_letter_code
_entity_poly.pdbx_strand_id
1 'polypeptide(L)'
;MAKNWTEDAMLVDSITGNLFEALPLLPKRLVRVDAITRKFDMPFSHIQIMCMLSDRSMTIGEISRSLGIAKPNITPLLDSLAEGGLVERVRSVKDRRIVNVELMPAGVQMAADIKAAIAEQVAEWPDSIGSNDAKKLNNALACLINIGKLLSEQK
;
A
#
# COMPACT_ATOMS: atom_id res chain seq x y z
N MET A 1 -23.26 -14.82 -17.35
CA MET A 1 -23.41 -14.50 -15.92
C MET A 1 -22.20 -15.07 -15.19
N ALA A 2 -21.36 -14.21 -14.60
CA ALA A 2 -20.30 -14.69 -13.72
C ALA A 2 -20.96 -15.36 -12.52
N LYS A 3 -20.63 -16.64 -12.27
CA LYS A 3 -21.13 -17.40 -11.13
C LYS A 3 -20.72 -16.64 -9.86
N ASN A 4 -21.67 -16.32 -9.01
CA ASN A 4 -21.37 -15.59 -7.76
C ASN A 4 -20.55 -16.53 -6.86
N TRP A 5 -19.23 -16.35 -6.86
CA TRP A 5 -18.28 -17.18 -6.10
C TRP A 5 -18.53 -17.16 -4.58
N THR A 6 -19.23 -16.12 -4.08
CA THR A 6 -19.59 -16.03 -2.65
C THR A 6 -20.66 -17.04 -2.24
N GLU A 7 -21.31 -17.74 -3.19
CA GLU A 7 -22.22 -18.86 -2.93
C GLU A 7 -21.46 -20.18 -2.77
N ASP A 8 -20.16 -20.22 -3.11
CA ASP A 8 -19.29 -21.37 -2.89
C ASP A 8 -18.72 -21.30 -1.46
N ALA A 9 -19.41 -21.96 -0.53
CA ALA A 9 -19.04 -21.98 0.88
C ALA A 9 -17.63 -22.55 1.12
N MET A 10 -17.18 -23.51 0.32
CA MET A 10 -15.84 -24.10 0.46
C MET A 10 -14.76 -23.11 0.06
N LEU A 11 -14.99 -22.35 -1.01
CA LEU A 11 -14.05 -21.31 -1.46
C LEU A 11 -13.99 -20.16 -0.46
N VAL A 12 -15.14 -19.72 0.05
CA VAL A 12 -15.20 -18.65 1.09
C VAL A 12 -14.46 -19.09 2.34
N ASP A 13 -14.68 -20.32 2.82
CA ASP A 13 -13.99 -20.85 4.01
C ASP A 13 -12.47 -20.93 3.80
N SER A 14 -12.03 -21.43 2.65
CA SER A 14 -10.61 -21.51 2.29
C SER A 14 -9.95 -20.14 2.24
N ILE A 15 -10.59 -19.13 1.62
CA ILE A 15 -10.07 -17.75 1.57
C ILE A 15 -9.98 -17.17 2.98
N THR A 16 -11.02 -17.40 3.80
CA THR A 16 -11.06 -16.90 5.18
C THR A 16 -9.93 -17.50 6.01
N GLY A 17 -9.71 -18.81 5.91
CA GLY A 17 -8.61 -19.50 6.61
C GLY A 17 -7.25 -18.97 6.20
N ASN A 18 -7.01 -18.84 4.90
CA ASN A 18 -5.74 -18.31 4.38
C ASN A 18 -5.49 -16.86 4.81
N LEU A 19 -6.50 -15.99 4.80
CA LEU A 19 -6.39 -14.62 5.28
C LEU A 19 -6.09 -14.56 6.77
N PHE A 20 -6.79 -15.40 7.57
CA PHE A 20 -6.57 -15.48 9.02
C PHE A 20 -5.14 -15.88 9.37
N GLU A 21 -4.59 -16.89 8.66
CA GLU A 21 -3.21 -17.34 8.85
C GLU A 21 -2.18 -16.31 8.34
N ALA A 22 -2.46 -15.64 7.21
CA ALA A 22 -1.54 -14.67 6.63
C ALA A 22 -1.47 -13.36 7.42
N LEU A 23 -2.56 -12.98 8.10
CA LEU A 23 -2.67 -11.68 8.77
C LEU A 23 -1.51 -11.35 9.73
N PRO A 24 -1.03 -12.26 10.62
CA PRO A 24 0.11 -11.96 11.49
C PRO A 24 1.46 -12.03 10.77
N LEU A 25 1.54 -12.68 9.60
CA LEU A 25 2.80 -12.89 8.88
C LEU A 25 3.23 -11.68 8.05
N LEU A 26 2.26 -11.02 7.40
CA LEU A 26 2.53 -9.93 6.45
C LEU A 26 3.36 -8.80 7.07
N PRO A 27 2.99 -8.21 8.24
CA PRO A 27 3.70 -7.05 8.80
C PRO A 27 4.95 -7.39 9.60
N LYS A 28 5.24 -8.66 9.85
CA LYS A 28 6.36 -9.07 10.70
C LYS A 28 7.35 -10.03 10.05
N ARG A 29 6.88 -10.83 9.09
CA ARG A 29 7.70 -11.86 8.44
C ARG A 29 8.09 -11.49 7.01
N LEU A 30 7.14 -10.97 6.23
CA LEU A 30 7.42 -10.53 4.86
C LEU A 30 8.04 -9.13 4.84
N VAL A 31 7.46 -8.19 5.58
CA VAL A 31 8.03 -6.84 5.75
C VAL A 31 8.02 -6.49 7.23
N ARG A 32 9.18 -6.25 7.82
CA ARG A 32 9.29 -5.78 9.21
C ARG A 32 8.90 -4.30 9.25
N VAL A 33 7.57 -4.07 9.26
CA VAL A 33 6.99 -2.72 9.22
C VAL A 33 7.51 -1.84 10.35
N ASP A 34 7.68 -2.39 11.55
CA ASP A 34 8.23 -1.70 12.71
C ASP A 34 9.69 -1.23 12.50
N ALA A 35 10.49 -1.97 11.74
CA ALA A 35 11.85 -1.56 11.39
C ALA A 35 11.82 -0.39 10.39
N ILE A 36 10.91 -0.42 9.41
CA ILE A 36 10.74 0.67 8.45
C ILE A 36 10.27 1.95 9.15
N THR A 37 9.23 1.87 9.99
CA THR A 37 8.69 3.02 10.72
C THR A 37 9.73 3.66 11.63
N ARG A 38 10.58 2.87 12.30
CA ARG A 38 11.69 3.39 13.11
C ARG A 38 12.80 4.00 12.26
N LYS A 39 13.18 3.35 11.13
CA LYS A 39 14.27 3.84 10.25
C LYS A 39 13.96 5.24 9.70
N PHE A 40 12.71 5.51 9.36
CA PHE A 40 12.28 6.76 8.77
C PHE A 40 11.61 7.73 9.75
N ASP A 41 11.50 7.35 11.02
CA ASP A 41 10.77 8.11 12.05
C ASP A 41 9.38 8.56 11.56
N MET A 42 8.66 7.63 10.94
CA MET A 42 7.42 7.92 10.22
C MET A 42 6.35 6.88 10.55
N PRO A 43 5.11 7.31 10.89
CA PRO A 43 3.99 6.40 11.08
C PRO A 43 3.71 5.55 9.83
N PHE A 44 3.24 4.32 10.02
CA PHE A 44 2.99 3.41 8.91
C PHE A 44 1.98 3.95 7.88
N SER A 45 0.96 4.70 8.34
CA SER A 45 -0.01 5.36 7.46
C SER A 45 0.63 6.37 6.49
N HIS A 46 1.65 7.09 6.94
CA HIS A 46 2.42 8.02 6.09
C HIS A 46 3.24 7.24 5.06
N ILE A 47 3.90 6.15 5.49
CA ILE A 47 4.65 5.26 4.59
C ILE A 47 3.72 4.69 3.51
N GLN A 48 2.51 4.24 3.88
CA GLN A 48 1.52 3.74 2.92
C GLN A 48 1.15 4.81 1.89
N ILE A 49 0.88 6.05 2.32
CA ILE A 49 0.57 7.17 1.42
C ILE A 49 1.75 7.45 0.47
N MET A 50 2.98 7.50 1.00
CA MET A 50 4.18 7.71 0.20
C MET A 50 4.36 6.63 -0.88
N CYS A 51 4.19 5.35 -0.51
CA CYS A 51 4.25 4.23 -1.45
C CYS A 51 3.18 4.34 -2.55
N MET A 52 1.96 4.75 -2.21
CA MET A 52 0.87 4.91 -3.18
C MET A 52 1.12 6.05 -4.15
N LEU A 53 1.63 7.19 -3.65
CA LEU A 53 1.93 8.37 -4.45
C LEU A 53 3.18 8.21 -5.32
N SER A 54 4.03 7.21 -5.06
CA SER A 54 5.23 6.95 -5.87
C SER A 54 4.91 6.48 -7.28
N ASP A 55 3.71 5.92 -7.51
CA ASP A 55 3.26 5.44 -8.81
C ASP A 55 2.56 6.54 -9.62
N ARG A 56 1.72 7.34 -8.97
CA ARG A 56 0.97 8.44 -9.59
C ARG A 56 0.41 9.42 -8.56
N SER A 57 0.05 10.61 -9.02
CA SER A 57 -0.78 11.51 -8.21
C SER A 57 -2.16 10.91 -7.93
N MET A 58 -2.72 11.22 -6.76
CA MET A 58 -4.02 10.70 -6.32
C MET A 58 -4.83 11.79 -5.64
N THR A 59 -6.16 11.73 -5.79
CA THR A 59 -7.06 12.56 -5.00
C THR A 59 -7.17 12.06 -3.57
N ILE A 60 -7.57 12.94 -2.63
CA ILE A 60 -7.84 12.54 -1.23
C ILE A 60 -8.87 11.41 -1.16
N GLY A 61 -9.86 11.42 -2.07
CA GLY A 61 -10.87 10.36 -2.15
C GLY A 61 -10.31 9.01 -2.59
N GLU A 62 -9.36 8.98 -3.52
CA GLU A 62 -8.67 7.75 -3.93
C GLU A 62 -7.81 7.20 -2.81
N ILE A 63 -7.02 8.06 -2.15
CA ILE A 63 -6.19 7.65 -0.99
C ILE A 63 -7.08 7.06 0.12
N SER A 64 -8.18 7.75 0.45
CA SER A 64 -9.15 7.32 1.46
C SER A 64 -9.72 5.93 1.15
N ARG A 65 -10.16 5.69 -0.10
CA ARG A 65 -10.68 4.38 -0.52
C ARG A 65 -9.62 3.29 -0.47
N SER A 66 -8.43 3.58 -0.98
CA SER A 66 -7.35 2.57 -1.04
C SER A 66 -6.86 2.15 0.34
N LEU A 67 -6.84 3.06 1.32
CA LEU A 67 -6.44 2.75 2.70
C LEU A 67 -7.60 2.29 3.58
N GLY A 68 -8.85 2.41 3.13
CA GLY A 68 -10.02 2.13 3.96
C GLY A 68 -10.17 3.10 5.14
N ILE A 69 -9.60 4.31 5.04
CA ILE A 69 -9.61 5.34 6.09
C ILE A 69 -10.53 6.47 5.64
N ALA A 70 -11.44 6.92 6.52
CA ALA A 70 -12.36 8.00 6.20
C ALA A 70 -11.63 9.31 5.85
N LYS A 71 -12.14 10.06 4.86
CA LYS A 71 -11.52 11.32 4.39
C LYS A 71 -11.12 12.32 5.48
N PRO A 72 -11.95 12.53 6.55
CA PRO A 72 -11.54 13.42 7.64
C PRO A 72 -10.26 13.01 8.35
N ASN A 73 -9.96 11.70 8.38
CA ASN A 73 -8.75 11.16 9.02
C ASN A 73 -7.54 11.16 8.07
N ILE A 74 -7.76 11.21 6.76
CA ILE A 74 -6.67 11.33 5.76
C ILE A 74 -6.10 12.76 5.72
N THR A 75 -6.95 13.77 5.89
CA THR A 75 -6.52 15.18 5.80
C THR A 75 -5.38 15.52 6.74
N PRO A 76 -5.43 15.20 8.05
CA PRO A 76 -4.31 15.47 8.97
C PRO A 76 -3.02 14.72 8.60
N LEU A 77 -3.13 13.51 8.04
CA LEU A 77 -1.95 12.75 7.58
C LEU A 77 -1.27 13.46 6.40
N LEU A 78 -2.06 13.97 5.46
CA LEU A 78 -1.55 14.73 4.32
C LEU A 78 -1.00 16.10 4.74
N ASP A 79 -1.61 16.75 5.73
CA ASP A 79 -1.10 18.01 6.28
C ASP A 79 0.28 17.82 6.91
N SER A 80 0.45 16.76 7.71
CA SER A 80 1.75 16.41 8.29
C SER A 80 2.82 16.10 7.23
N LEU A 81 2.46 15.37 6.17
CA LEU A 81 3.39 15.10 5.06
C LEU A 81 3.73 16.37 4.27
N ALA A 82 2.78 17.29 4.10
CA ALA A 82 2.99 18.56 3.42
C ALA A 82 3.87 19.52 4.27
N GLU A 83 3.66 19.58 5.58
CA GLU A 83 4.51 20.32 6.52
C GLU A 83 5.96 19.78 6.50
N GLY A 84 6.12 18.48 6.32
CA GLY A 84 7.42 17.83 6.11
C GLY A 84 8.03 18.06 4.71
N GLY A 85 7.34 18.76 3.81
CA GLY A 85 7.82 19.02 2.44
C GLY A 85 7.87 17.78 1.56
N LEU A 86 7.11 16.73 1.90
CA LEU A 86 7.12 15.45 1.18
C LEU A 86 6.04 15.36 0.11
N VAL A 87 4.91 16.02 0.32
CA VAL A 87 3.79 16.07 -0.63
C VAL A 87 3.29 17.49 -0.83
N GLU A 88 2.59 17.71 -1.94
CA GLU A 88 1.87 18.95 -2.18
C GLU A 88 0.47 18.66 -2.75
N ARG A 89 -0.42 19.64 -2.61
CA ARG A 89 -1.77 19.60 -3.18
C ARG A 89 -1.81 20.45 -4.44
N VAL A 90 -2.06 19.81 -5.57
CA VAL A 90 -2.11 20.46 -6.87
C VAL A 90 -3.52 20.43 -7.42
N ARG A 91 -4.07 21.59 -7.78
CA ARG A 91 -5.37 21.65 -8.45
C ARG A 91 -5.23 21.16 -9.89
N SER A 92 -6.15 20.29 -10.30
CA SER A 92 -6.17 19.81 -11.69
C SER A 92 -6.39 20.97 -12.67
N VAL A 93 -5.59 20.97 -13.72
CA VAL A 93 -5.74 21.95 -14.83
C VAL A 93 -7.04 21.72 -15.61
N LYS A 94 -7.49 20.45 -15.70
CA LYS A 94 -8.70 20.05 -16.44
C LYS A 94 -9.99 20.37 -15.68
N ASP A 95 -10.00 20.17 -14.34
CA ASP A 95 -11.13 20.48 -13.47
C ASP A 95 -10.61 21.02 -12.13
N ARG A 96 -10.77 22.31 -11.90
CA ARG A 96 -10.32 23.00 -10.69
C ARG A 96 -11.00 22.52 -9.40
N ARG A 97 -12.07 21.71 -9.48
CA ARG A 97 -12.73 21.08 -8.32
C ARG A 97 -11.94 19.88 -7.83
N ILE A 98 -11.07 19.33 -8.69
CA ILE A 98 -10.23 18.18 -8.36
C ILE A 98 -8.90 18.70 -7.80
N VAL A 99 -8.57 18.23 -6.60
CA VAL A 99 -7.27 18.46 -5.94
C VAL A 99 -6.56 17.12 -5.86
N ASN A 100 -5.43 17.03 -6.54
CA ASN A 100 -4.51 15.89 -6.46
C ASN A 100 -3.48 16.13 -5.37
N VAL A 101 -2.98 15.04 -4.82
CA VAL A 101 -1.81 15.00 -3.95
C VAL A 101 -0.66 14.38 -4.75
N GLU A 102 0.48 15.02 -4.73
CA GLU A 102 1.67 14.60 -5.48
C GLU A 102 2.89 14.62 -4.56
N LEU A 103 3.88 13.77 -4.86
CA LEU A 103 5.16 13.81 -4.16
C LEU A 103 5.97 15.03 -4.61
N MET A 104 6.51 15.77 -3.66
CA MET A 104 7.57 16.74 -3.90
C MET A 104 8.93 16.01 -4.14
N PRO A 105 9.97 16.67 -4.66
CA PRO A 105 11.27 16.03 -4.89
C PRO A 105 11.82 15.30 -3.67
N ALA A 106 11.68 15.87 -2.46
CA ALA A 106 12.07 15.21 -1.22
C ALA A 106 11.21 13.98 -0.93
N GLY A 107 9.91 14.02 -1.27
CA GLY A 107 9.00 12.89 -1.17
C GLY A 107 9.34 11.76 -2.14
N VAL A 108 9.71 12.08 -3.37
CA VAL A 108 10.18 11.08 -4.35
C VAL A 108 11.43 10.38 -3.83
N GLN A 109 12.39 11.12 -3.28
CA GLN A 109 13.59 10.52 -2.68
C GLN A 109 13.23 9.64 -1.48
N MET A 110 12.37 10.12 -0.58
CA MET A 110 11.90 9.36 0.58
C MET A 110 11.22 8.06 0.16
N ALA A 111 10.36 8.08 -0.85
CA ALA A 111 9.69 6.88 -1.37
C ALA A 111 10.71 5.88 -1.96
N ALA A 112 11.75 6.37 -2.64
CA ALA A 112 12.84 5.55 -3.14
C ALA A 112 13.66 4.91 -1.99
N ASP A 113 13.92 5.65 -0.93
CA ASP A 113 14.65 5.18 0.25
C ASP A 113 13.84 4.12 1.02
N ILE A 114 12.52 4.30 1.14
CA ILE A 114 11.61 3.29 1.71
C ILE A 114 11.66 2.01 0.88
N LYS A 115 11.60 2.12 -0.45
CA LYS A 115 11.68 0.97 -1.36
C LYS A 115 13.03 0.25 -1.23
N ALA A 116 14.13 1.00 -1.11
CA ALA A 116 15.45 0.43 -0.88
C ALA A 116 15.54 -0.32 0.46
N ALA A 117 14.98 0.24 1.53
CA ALA A 117 14.92 -0.43 2.83
C ALA A 117 14.10 -1.73 2.81
N ILE A 118 13.02 -1.78 2.02
CA ILE A 118 12.26 -3.02 1.79
C ILE A 118 13.12 -4.03 1.01
N ALA A 119 13.85 -3.58 -0.01
CA ALA A 119 14.74 -4.44 -0.79
C ALA A 119 15.87 -5.04 0.07
N GLU A 120 16.45 -4.27 0.99
CA GLU A 120 17.40 -4.77 2.00
C GLU A 120 16.80 -5.90 2.83
N GLN A 121 15.56 -5.76 3.31
CA GLN A 121 14.88 -6.82 4.06
C GLN A 121 14.59 -8.06 3.23
N VAL A 122 14.22 -7.90 1.96
CA VAL A 122 14.01 -9.04 1.03
C VAL A 122 15.32 -9.79 0.78
N ALA A 123 16.44 -9.07 0.68
CA ALA A 123 17.77 -9.66 0.51
C ALA A 123 18.24 -10.46 1.75
N GLU A 124 17.68 -10.19 2.93
CA GLU A 124 17.94 -10.93 4.16
C GLU A 124 17.07 -12.19 4.34
N TRP A 125 16.18 -12.49 3.38
CA TRP A 125 15.34 -13.67 3.51
C TRP A 125 16.16 -14.95 3.54
N PRO A 126 15.75 -15.97 4.31
CA PRO A 126 16.49 -17.21 4.44
C PRO A 126 16.69 -17.92 3.09
N ASP A 127 17.84 -18.56 2.92
CA ASP A 127 18.13 -19.40 1.75
C ASP A 127 17.11 -20.56 1.58
N SER A 128 16.34 -20.87 2.62
CA SER A 128 15.22 -21.81 2.55
C SER A 128 14.08 -21.39 1.62
N ILE A 129 14.01 -20.10 1.28
CA ILE A 129 13.11 -19.61 0.24
C ILE A 129 13.84 -19.73 -1.10
N GLY A 130 13.68 -20.86 -1.77
CA GLY A 130 14.26 -21.10 -3.09
C GLY A 130 13.69 -20.16 -4.15
N SER A 131 14.40 -20.03 -5.28
CA SER A 131 14.00 -19.13 -6.38
C SER A 131 12.59 -19.43 -6.93
N ASN A 132 12.15 -20.69 -6.88
CA ASN A 132 10.82 -21.08 -7.33
C ASN A 132 9.73 -20.52 -6.40
N ASP A 133 9.93 -20.59 -5.08
CA ASP A 133 8.97 -20.06 -4.11
C ASP A 133 8.98 -18.53 -4.07
N ALA A 134 10.12 -17.90 -4.28
CA ALA A 134 10.22 -16.46 -4.48
C ALA A 134 9.41 -16.00 -5.71
N LYS A 135 9.46 -16.74 -6.83
CA LYS A 135 8.63 -16.45 -8.02
C LYS A 135 7.13 -16.63 -7.74
N LYS A 136 6.75 -17.70 -7.02
CA LYS A 136 5.35 -17.92 -6.62
C LYS A 136 4.85 -16.79 -5.73
N LEU A 137 5.66 -16.36 -4.75
CA LEU A 137 5.32 -15.25 -3.87
C LEU A 137 5.16 -13.95 -4.65
N ASN A 138 6.06 -13.64 -5.58
CA ASN A 138 5.95 -12.46 -6.43
C ASN A 138 4.64 -12.45 -7.22
N ASN A 139 4.25 -13.58 -7.81
CA ASN A 139 2.99 -13.70 -8.54
C ASN A 139 1.78 -13.55 -7.62
N ALA A 140 1.83 -14.13 -6.42
CA ALA A 140 0.77 -13.99 -5.42
C ALA A 140 0.60 -12.53 -4.97
N LEU A 141 1.71 -11.81 -4.72
CA LEU A 141 1.67 -10.39 -4.37
C LEU A 141 1.09 -9.54 -5.51
N ALA A 142 1.46 -9.79 -6.75
CA ALA A 142 0.87 -9.12 -7.92
C ALA A 142 -0.64 -9.35 -8.01
N CYS A 143 -1.08 -10.59 -7.77
CA CYS A 143 -2.51 -10.93 -7.72
C CYS A 143 -3.24 -10.19 -6.59
N LEU A 144 -2.68 -10.18 -5.37
CA LEU A 144 -3.23 -9.46 -4.22
C LEU A 144 -3.37 -7.96 -4.48
N ILE A 145 -2.35 -7.33 -5.11
CA ILE A 145 -2.40 -5.92 -5.48
C ILE A 145 -3.56 -5.64 -6.44
N ASN A 146 -3.73 -6.48 -7.47
CA ASN A 146 -4.81 -6.31 -8.44
C ASN A 146 -6.19 -6.48 -7.78
N ILE A 147 -6.37 -7.49 -6.93
CA ILE A 147 -7.62 -7.71 -6.18
C ILE A 147 -7.89 -6.53 -5.24
N GLY A 148 -6.88 -6.05 -4.53
CA GLY A 148 -7.01 -4.89 -3.66
C GLY A 148 -7.47 -3.63 -4.39
N LYS A 149 -6.96 -3.40 -5.62
CA LYS A 149 -7.41 -2.29 -6.49
C LYS A 149 -8.89 -2.46 -6.85
N LEU A 150 -9.31 -3.65 -7.31
CA LEU A 150 -10.72 -3.94 -7.64
C LEU A 150 -11.67 -3.72 -6.46
N LEU A 151 -11.28 -4.15 -5.26
CA LEU A 151 -12.08 -3.97 -4.04
C LEU A 151 -12.19 -2.48 -3.65
N SER A 152 -11.18 -1.67 -3.93
CA SER A 152 -11.20 -0.23 -3.64
C SER A 152 -12.05 0.59 -4.62
N GLU A 153 -12.31 0.07 -5.82
CA GLU A 153 -13.12 0.73 -6.86
C GLU A 153 -14.63 0.52 -6.66
N GLN A 154 -15.04 -0.48 -5.87
CA GLN A 154 -16.45 -0.84 -5.66
C GLN A 154 -17.19 -0.02 -4.59
N LYS A 155 -16.56 0.96 -3.97
CA LYS A 155 -17.11 1.89 -2.98
C LYS A 155 -17.03 3.31 -3.51
#